data_7b0b37cb05f35f53728058293cc7018f
#
_entry.id   7b0b37cb05f35f53728058293cc7018f
#
_cell.length_a   1.000
_cell.length_b   1.000
_cell.length_c   1.000
_cell.angle_alpha   90.00
_cell.angle_beta   90.00
_cell.angle_gamma   90.00
#
_symmetry.space_group_name_H-M   'P 1'
#
loop_
_entity.id
_entity.type
_entity.pdbx_description
1 polymer ?
#
loop_
_entity_poly.entity_id
_entity_poly.type
_entity_poly.pdbx_seq_one_letter_code
_entity_poly.pdbx_strand_id
1 'polypeptide(L)'
;MREFIYGVQNQVGTSDPCPYKLEPIKQTEARHIQTVVYVAGAFRAKTQWGIMQNVRKAEDASLKLWKLGYAVICPHTMTQHFQNECQDEVWLKGCLELLTRADAIYLVEGWEKSEGTLAELKLAQEIGLAILWGGH
;
A
#
# COMPACT_ATOMS: atom_id res chain seq x y z
N MET A 1 -12.05 -8.78 -13.10
CA MET A 1 -12.28 -7.81 -13.93
C MET A 1 -11.55 -6.57 -13.81
N ARG A 2 -10.45 -6.65 -13.14
CA ARG A 2 -9.55 -5.52 -13.06
C ARG A 2 -9.06 -5.09 -14.42
N GLU A 3 -8.99 -6.03 -15.33
CA GLU A 3 -8.40 -5.73 -16.61
C GLU A 3 -9.19 -4.71 -17.38
N PHE A 4 -10.42 -4.43 -16.98
CA PHE A 4 -11.23 -3.49 -17.72
C PHE A 4 -11.27 -2.10 -17.12
N ILE A 5 -10.65 -1.91 -16.00
CA ILE A 5 -10.83 -0.67 -15.27
C ILE A 5 -10.43 0.53 -16.10
N TYR A 6 -9.26 0.47 -16.68
CA TYR A 6 -8.78 1.62 -17.45
C TYR A 6 -9.44 1.73 -18.79
N GLY A 7 -9.59 0.60 -19.45
CA GLY A 7 -10.13 0.63 -20.79
C GLY A 7 -11.51 1.22 -20.81
N VAL A 8 -12.35 0.75 -19.93
CA VAL A 8 -13.72 1.21 -19.92
C VAL A 8 -13.77 2.68 -19.53
N GLN A 9 -13.06 3.05 -18.49
CA GLN A 9 -13.19 4.39 -17.98
C GLN A 9 -12.62 5.43 -18.91
N ASN A 10 -11.59 5.08 -19.63
CA ASN A 10 -10.96 6.05 -20.50
C ASN A 10 -11.69 6.23 -21.81
N GLN A 11 -12.51 5.28 -22.14
CA GLN A 11 -13.20 5.36 -23.42
C GLN A 11 -14.62 5.84 -23.30
N VAL A 12 -15.21 5.64 -22.15
CA VAL A 12 -16.58 6.01 -21.92
C VAL A 12 -16.65 7.49 -21.60
N GLY A 13 -17.52 8.19 -22.28
CA GLY A 13 -17.79 9.56 -21.95
C GLY A 13 -16.75 10.56 -22.34
N THR A 14 -15.74 10.14 -23.07
CA THR A 14 -14.73 11.07 -23.54
C THR A 14 -14.77 11.13 -25.04
N SER A 15 -14.66 12.33 -25.57
CA SER A 15 -14.58 12.52 -27.01
C SER A 15 -13.16 12.37 -27.51
N ASP A 16 -12.19 12.42 -26.61
CA ASP A 16 -10.80 12.31 -27.00
C ASP A 16 -10.37 10.86 -27.00
N PRO A 17 -9.86 10.38 -28.09
CA PRO A 17 -9.40 8.99 -28.10
C PRO A 17 -8.19 8.85 -27.19
N CYS A 18 -8.17 7.75 -26.46
CA CYS A 18 -7.02 7.43 -25.66
C CYS A 18 -5.84 7.15 -26.58
N PRO A 19 -4.68 7.80 -26.35
CA PRO A 19 -3.54 7.58 -27.21
C PRO A 19 -2.96 6.18 -27.11
N TYR A 20 -3.36 5.45 -26.09
CA TYR A 20 -2.87 4.10 -25.88
C TYR A 20 -3.97 3.12 -26.18
N LYS A 21 -3.58 2.01 -26.74
CA LYS A 21 -4.52 0.94 -26.95
C LYS A 21 -4.70 0.21 -25.64
N LEU A 22 -5.89 0.30 -25.07
CA LEU A 22 -6.18 -0.29 -23.79
C LEU A 22 -6.74 -1.67 -23.98
N GLU A 23 -5.98 -2.65 -23.61
CA GLU A 23 -6.38 -4.04 -23.76
C GLU A 23 -6.45 -4.69 -22.39
N PRO A 24 -7.24 -5.75 -22.26
CA PRO A 24 -7.31 -6.43 -20.99
C PRO A 24 -5.93 -6.88 -20.53
N ILE A 25 -5.68 -6.70 -19.25
CA ILE A 25 -4.41 -7.08 -18.65
C ILE A 25 -4.41 -8.57 -18.43
N LYS A 26 -3.43 -9.24 -19.01
CA LYS A 26 -3.28 -10.66 -18.82
C LYS A 26 -2.44 -10.94 -17.60
N GLN A 27 -2.89 -11.88 -16.81
CA GLN A 27 -2.13 -12.28 -15.65
C GLN A 27 -1.30 -13.49 -16.00
N THR A 28 -0.04 -13.41 -15.67
CA THR A 28 0.86 -14.52 -15.88
C THR A 28 1.54 -14.83 -14.56
N GLU A 29 2.02 -16.04 -14.45
CA GLU A 29 2.67 -16.46 -13.23
C GLU A 29 4.05 -15.85 -13.08
N ALA A 30 4.66 -15.45 -14.18
CA ALA A 30 6.05 -15.00 -14.15
C ALA A 30 6.17 -13.50 -14.31
N ARG A 31 5.29 -12.73 -13.68
CA ARG A 31 5.34 -11.28 -13.83
C ARG A 31 6.22 -10.59 -12.80
N HIS A 32 6.64 -11.31 -11.79
CA HIS A 32 7.35 -10.71 -10.67
C HIS A 32 8.83 -10.60 -10.98
N ILE A 33 9.38 -9.43 -10.85
CA ILE A 33 10.81 -9.22 -11.02
C ILE A 33 11.48 -8.73 -9.73
N GLN A 34 10.69 -8.36 -8.75
CA GLN A 34 11.22 -7.90 -7.47
C GLN A 34 10.27 -8.31 -6.36
N THR A 35 10.83 -8.43 -5.16
CA THR A 35 10.04 -8.65 -3.97
C THR A 35 9.37 -7.35 -3.56
N VAL A 36 8.08 -7.40 -3.31
CA VAL A 36 7.31 -6.24 -2.91
C VAL A 36 7.06 -6.30 -1.41
N VAL A 37 7.41 -5.22 -0.72
CA VAL A 37 7.25 -5.12 0.73
C VAL A 37 6.24 -4.03 1.05
N TYR A 38 5.26 -4.36 1.87
CA TYR A 38 4.23 -3.43 2.34
C TYR A 38 4.67 -2.91 3.71
N VAL A 39 4.77 -1.60 3.84
CA VAL A 39 5.19 -0.97 5.09
C VAL A 39 3.96 -0.64 5.91
N ALA A 40 3.86 -1.23 7.10
CA ALA A 40 2.72 -1.06 7.98
C ALA A 40 3.17 -0.46 9.30
N GLY A 41 2.38 0.47 9.82
CA GLY A 41 2.69 1.10 11.08
C GLY A 41 1.61 2.07 11.48
N ALA A 42 1.75 2.67 12.65
CA ALA A 42 0.78 3.63 13.14
C ALA A 42 0.76 4.85 12.24
N PHE A 43 -0.44 5.34 11.97
CA PHE A 43 -0.60 6.59 11.24
C PHE A 43 -1.24 7.64 12.14
N ARG A 44 -2.36 7.31 12.75
CA ARG A 44 -3.12 8.27 13.54
C ARG A 44 -2.41 8.60 14.84
N ALA A 45 -2.59 9.82 15.28
CA ALA A 45 -2.05 10.29 16.56
C ALA A 45 -2.97 11.39 17.06
N LYS A 46 -2.79 11.79 18.30
CA LYS A 46 -3.63 12.81 18.91
C LYS A 46 -3.37 14.18 18.32
N THR A 47 -2.20 14.39 17.73
CA THR A 47 -1.81 15.70 17.20
C THR A 47 -1.30 15.55 15.78
N GLN A 48 -1.35 16.66 15.05
CA GLN A 48 -0.76 16.70 13.70
C GLN A 48 0.73 16.37 13.76
N TRP A 49 1.41 16.85 14.78
CA TRP A 49 2.83 16.56 14.92
C TRP A 49 3.07 15.07 15.05
N GLY A 50 2.24 14.40 15.85
CA GLY A 50 2.35 12.97 16.01
C GLY A 50 2.11 12.21 14.71
N ILE A 51 1.13 12.67 13.92
CA ILE A 51 0.88 12.06 12.61
C ILE A 51 2.11 12.23 11.72
N MET A 52 2.68 13.43 11.71
CA MET A 52 3.89 13.66 10.90
C MET A 52 5.03 12.76 11.32
N GLN A 53 5.19 12.56 12.61
CA GLN A 53 6.25 11.68 13.10
C GLN A 53 6.01 10.25 12.66
N ASN A 54 4.76 9.80 12.67
CA ASN A 54 4.43 8.47 12.21
C ASN A 54 4.74 8.32 10.72
N VAL A 55 4.41 9.33 9.93
CA VAL A 55 4.71 9.30 8.51
C VAL A 55 6.22 9.26 8.28
N ARG A 56 6.97 10.04 9.04
CA ARG A 56 8.43 10.04 8.91
C ARG A 56 9.05 8.69 9.23
N LYS A 57 8.53 8.02 10.25
CA LYS A 57 9.03 6.68 10.56
C LYS A 57 8.78 5.72 9.40
N ALA A 58 7.61 5.83 8.80
CA ALA A 58 7.29 4.96 7.66
C ALA A 58 8.16 5.30 6.46
N GLU A 59 8.43 6.60 6.25
CA GLU A 59 9.32 7.02 5.17
C GLU A 59 10.72 6.47 5.36
N ASP A 60 11.23 6.57 6.59
CA ASP A 60 12.57 6.08 6.89
C ASP A 60 12.68 4.58 6.62
N ALA A 61 11.67 3.83 7.07
CA ALA A 61 11.66 2.40 6.82
C ALA A 61 11.61 2.11 5.33
N SER A 62 10.77 2.85 4.62
CA SER A 62 10.62 2.66 3.18
C SER A 62 11.93 2.92 2.45
N LEU A 63 12.62 3.99 2.81
CA LEU A 63 13.88 4.31 2.16
C LEU A 63 14.90 3.20 2.34
N LYS A 64 14.99 2.66 3.57
CA LYS A 64 15.89 1.55 3.82
C LYS A 64 15.57 0.35 2.97
N LEU A 65 14.29 0.03 2.84
CA LEU A 65 13.88 -1.12 2.05
C LEU A 65 14.15 -0.91 0.57
N TRP A 66 13.90 0.28 0.06
CA TRP A 66 14.25 0.59 -1.32
C TRP A 66 15.74 0.41 -1.57
N LYS A 67 16.57 0.89 -0.64
CA LYS A 67 18.01 0.77 -0.78
C LYS A 67 18.46 -0.68 -0.75
N LEU A 68 17.70 -1.54 -0.10
CA LEU A 68 18.01 -2.96 -0.08
C LEU A 68 17.55 -3.69 -1.34
N GLY A 69 16.86 -2.98 -2.24
CA GLY A 69 16.46 -3.57 -3.51
C GLY A 69 15.03 -4.06 -3.57
N TYR A 70 14.23 -3.78 -2.56
CA TYR A 70 12.82 -4.14 -2.60
C TYR A 70 12.01 -3.08 -3.31
N ALA A 71 10.88 -3.49 -3.86
CA ALA A 71 9.86 -2.54 -4.29
C ALA A 71 8.94 -2.31 -3.10
N VAL A 72 8.63 -1.06 -2.78
CA VAL A 72 7.98 -0.74 -1.51
C VAL A 72 6.61 -0.13 -1.73
N ILE A 73 5.63 -0.63 -1.00
CA ILE A 73 4.31 -0.01 -0.90
C ILE A 73 4.23 0.60 0.49
N CYS A 74 4.08 1.92 0.56
CA CYS A 74 3.98 2.62 1.83
C CYS A 74 2.70 3.46 1.84
N PRO A 75 1.61 2.94 2.38
CA PRO A 75 0.34 3.68 2.37
C PRO A 75 0.42 5.04 3.06
N HIS A 76 1.28 5.16 4.07
CA HIS A 76 1.43 6.44 4.78
C HIS A 76 1.74 7.59 3.85
N THR A 77 2.53 7.33 2.81
CA THR A 77 2.94 8.40 1.91
C THR A 77 2.08 8.48 0.67
N MET A 78 1.26 7.47 0.42
CA MET A 78 0.46 7.43 -0.79
C MET A 78 -0.82 8.24 -0.67
N THR A 79 -1.40 8.26 0.53
CA THR A 79 -2.69 8.93 0.74
C THR A 79 -2.65 9.95 1.86
N GLN A 80 -1.48 10.39 2.27
CA GLN A 80 -1.36 11.23 3.46
C GLN A 80 -2.10 12.56 3.33
N HIS A 81 -2.30 13.05 2.12
CA HIS A 81 -2.96 14.33 1.91
C HIS A 81 -4.43 14.18 1.53
N PHE A 82 -4.96 12.97 1.58
CA PHE A 82 -6.32 12.70 1.13
C PHE A 82 -7.31 12.58 2.28
N GLN A 83 -6.92 12.97 3.46
CA GLN A 83 -7.80 12.82 4.63
C GLN A 83 -9.10 13.58 4.41
N ASN A 84 -10.19 12.97 4.84
CA ASN A 84 -11.52 13.54 4.78
C ASN A 84 -12.08 13.71 3.36
N GLU A 85 -11.36 13.21 2.35
CA GLU A 85 -11.91 13.23 1.00
C GLU A 85 -12.91 12.11 0.79
N CYS A 86 -12.73 11.01 1.54
CA CYS A 86 -13.65 9.89 1.53
C CYS A 86 -13.75 9.36 2.95
N GLN A 87 -14.61 8.38 3.13
CA GLN A 87 -14.68 7.71 4.41
C GLN A 87 -13.46 6.82 4.60
N ASP A 88 -13.11 6.62 5.87
CA ASP A 88 -11.92 5.85 6.21
C ASP A 88 -11.93 4.45 5.62
N GLU A 89 -13.12 3.87 5.47
CA GLU A 89 -13.22 2.52 4.91
C GLU A 89 -12.63 2.42 3.52
N VAL A 90 -12.71 3.49 2.76
CA VAL A 90 -12.16 3.49 1.40
C VAL A 90 -10.66 3.24 1.46
N TRP A 91 -9.98 3.97 2.34
CA TRP A 91 -8.53 3.81 2.48
C TRP A 91 -8.16 2.45 3.04
N LEU A 92 -8.91 2.02 4.06
CA LEU A 92 -8.62 0.75 4.71
C LEU A 92 -8.78 -0.42 3.75
N LYS A 93 -9.85 -0.44 2.98
CA LYS A 93 -10.07 -1.52 2.03
C LYS A 93 -9.00 -1.53 0.95
N GLY A 94 -8.66 -0.35 0.44
CA GLY A 94 -7.63 -0.26 -0.58
C GLY A 94 -6.28 -0.71 -0.06
N CYS A 95 -5.94 -0.33 1.16
CA CYS A 95 -4.68 -0.74 1.75
C CYS A 95 -4.61 -2.25 1.95
N LEU A 96 -5.71 -2.85 2.40
CA LEU A 96 -5.73 -4.30 2.55
C LEU A 96 -5.58 -5.01 1.20
N GLU A 97 -6.19 -4.45 0.17
CA GLU A 97 -6.02 -5.01 -1.16
C GLU A 97 -4.56 -4.94 -1.60
N LEU A 98 -3.91 -3.80 -1.36
CA LEU A 98 -2.50 -3.65 -1.71
C LEU A 98 -1.64 -4.64 -0.92
N LEU A 99 -1.98 -4.86 0.34
CA LEU A 99 -1.25 -5.80 1.15
C LEU A 99 -1.30 -7.21 0.56
N THR A 100 -2.45 -7.61 0.04
CA THR A 100 -2.54 -8.95 -0.54
C THR A 100 -1.69 -9.12 -1.78
N ARG A 101 -1.22 -8.03 -2.36
CA ARG A 101 -0.38 -8.07 -3.54
C ARG A 101 1.10 -7.94 -3.24
N ALA A 102 1.44 -7.86 -1.96
CA ALA A 102 2.83 -7.81 -1.54
C ALA A 102 3.34 -9.20 -1.22
N ASP A 103 4.64 -9.31 -1.09
CA ASP A 103 5.29 -10.56 -0.71
C ASP A 103 5.64 -10.59 0.77
N ALA A 104 5.74 -9.42 1.38
CA ALA A 104 6.13 -9.30 2.77
C ALA A 104 5.49 -8.06 3.37
N ILE A 105 5.33 -8.09 4.69
CA ILE A 105 4.90 -6.93 5.44
C ILE A 105 6.06 -6.52 6.35
N TYR A 106 6.34 -5.22 6.39
CA TYR A 106 7.36 -4.67 7.28
C TYR A 106 6.66 -3.86 8.37
N LEU A 107 6.94 -4.20 9.62
CA LEU A 107 6.29 -3.57 10.77
C LEU A 107 7.16 -2.45 11.29
N VAL A 108 6.64 -1.23 11.22
CA VAL A 108 7.35 -0.04 11.71
C VAL A 108 7.28 -0.02 13.23
N GLU A 109 8.35 0.44 13.87
CA GLU A 109 8.41 0.51 15.31
C GLU A 109 7.17 1.19 15.90
N GLY A 110 6.60 0.60 16.92
CA GLY A 110 5.37 1.09 17.52
C GLY A 110 4.12 0.47 16.94
N TRP A 111 4.27 -0.49 16.06
CA TRP A 111 3.15 -1.11 15.37
C TRP A 111 2.16 -1.78 16.32
N GLU A 112 2.62 -2.23 17.48
CA GLU A 112 1.76 -2.96 18.41
C GLU A 112 0.61 -2.11 18.94
N LYS A 113 0.76 -0.80 18.89
CA LYS A 113 -0.21 0.13 19.43
C LYS A 113 -1.25 0.58 18.40
N SER A 114 -1.16 0.10 17.18
CA SER A 114 -2.03 0.53 16.11
C SER A 114 -2.98 -0.59 15.73
N GLU A 115 -4.28 -0.33 15.93
CA GLU A 115 -5.30 -1.32 15.58
C GLU A 115 -5.29 -1.62 14.09
N GLY A 116 -5.07 -0.60 13.27
CA GLY A 116 -5.02 -0.81 11.84
C GLY A 116 -3.86 -1.70 11.45
N THR A 117 -2.70 -1.48 12.06
CA THR A 117 -1.54 -2.29 11.77
C THR A 117 -1.74 -3.73 12.24
N LEU A 118 -2.39 -3.91 13.38
CA LEU A 118 -2.67 -5.25 13.86
C LEU A 118 -3.59 -6.01 12.91
N ALA A 119 -4.55 -5.32 12.32
CA ALA A 119 -5.44 -5.95 11.34
C ALA A 119 -4.65 -6.31 10.07
N GLU A 120 -3.75 -5.45 9.65
CA GLU A 120 -2.91 -5.74 8.50
C GLU A 120 -2.00 -6.94 8.77
N LEU A 121 -1.41 -6.98 9.96
CA LEU A 121 -0.56 -8.10 10.33
C LEU A 121 -1.35 -9.40 10.35
N LYS A 122 -2.56 -9.36 10.87
CA LYS A 122 -3.40 -10.56 10.91
C LYS A 122 -3.65 -11.08 9.50
N LEU A 123 -4.01 -10.18 8.59
CA LEU A 123 -4.23 -10.57 7.21
C LEU A 123 -2.96 -11.14 6.59
N ALA A 124 -1.83 -10.48 6.83
CA ALA A 124 -0.55 -10.95 6.29
C ALA A 124 -0.24 -12.36 6.77
N GLN A 125 -0.52 -12.64 8.03
CA GLN A 125 -0.30 -13.97 8.57
C GLN A 125 -1.23 -14.99 7.92
N GLU A 126 -2.48 -14.61 7.72
CA GLU A 126 -3.47 -15.53 7.15
C GLU A 126 -3.13 -15.91 5.71
N ILE A 127 -2.58 -14.99 4.96
CA ILE A 127 -2.25 -15.27 3.56
C ILE A 127 -0.80 -15.68 3.37
N GLY A 128 -0.03 -15.77 4.46
CA GLY A 128 1.31 -16.35 4.38
C GLY A 128 2.41 -15.41 3.94
N LEU A 129 2.28 -14.12 4.13
CA LEU A 129 3.34 -13.19 3.78
C LEU A 129 4.50 -13.33 4.76
N ALA A 130 5.69 -13.02 4.28
CA ALA A 130 6.86 -12.91 5.15
C ALA A 130 6.66 -11.69 6.06
N ILE A 131 7.11 -11.81 7.31
CA ILE A 131 6.94 -10.74 8.27
C ILE A 131 8.30 -10.23 8.68
N LEU A 132 8.51 -8.93 8.45
CA LEU A 132 9.78 -8.27 8.71
C LEU A 132 9.55 -7.16 9.73
N TRP A 133 10.55 -6.91 10.53
CA TRP A 133 10.54 -5.73 11.38
C TRP A 133 11.99 -5.36 11.66
N GLY A 134 12.21 -4.07 11.95
CA GLY A 134 13.56 -3.58 12.09
C GLY A 134 13.81 -2.90 13.40
N GLY A 135 13.04 -3.19 14.38
CA GLY A 135 13.09 -2.43 15.62
C GLY A 135 14.16 -2.88 16.60
N HIS A 136 15.25 -3.38 16.14
CA HIS A 136 16.28 -3.80 17.11
C HIS A 136 17.66 -3.53 16.63
#